data_91166d65a5a5eaa13f8d4c6366fd66ba
#
_entry.id   91166d65a5a5eaa13f8d4c6366fd66ba
#
_cell.length_a   1.000
_cell.length_b   1.000
_cell.length_c   1.000
_cell.angle_alpha   90.00
_cell.angle_beta   90.00
_cell.angle_gamma   90.00
#
_symmetry.space_group_name_H-M   'P 1'
#
loop_
_entity.id
_entity.type
_entity.pdbx_description
1 polymer ?
#
loop_
_entity_poly.entity_id
_entity_poly.type
_entity_poly.pdbx_seq_one_letter_code
_entity_poly.pdbx_strand_id
1 'polypeptide(L)'
;MNKIFSLILILSISSCSSIAFWQSDEIDPDEPRELVDFNERFEFTENWEKKFKGENNLNNFIPAFSGGSLFFVDQEGNVSNMDIESGEVLWETELETTISAGIVAGFGKLFLSDDQGNLISLDQEDGSILWKSFAGGEVLANVDVDAGLVIVKTASGFLNAFNIETGSEEWSYRSVAPNLTVRGSSS
;
A
#
# COMPACT_ATOMS: atom_id res chain seq x y z
N MET A 1 18.41 -80.02 20.48
CA MET A 1 18.42 -78.73 21.14
C MET A 1 18.53 -77.51 20.18
N ASN A 2 19.18 -77.66 19.04
CA ASN A 2 19.41 -76.50 18.13
C ASN A 2 18.27 -76.11 17.22
N LYS A 3 17.27 -76.97 16.99
CA LYS A 3 16.15 -76.65 16.10
C LYS A 3 15.04 -75.80 16.79
N ILE A 4 14.92 -75.92 18.11
CA ILE A 4 13.92 -75.14 18.88
C ILE A 4 14.39 -73.67 19.07
N PHE A 5 15.73 -73.53 19.23
CA PHE A 5 16.32 -72.20 19.36
C PHE A 5 16.27 -71.39 18.07
N SER A 6 16.38 -72.06 16.91
CA SER A 6 16.23 -71.42 15.60
C SER A 6 14.75 -71.00 15.32
N LEU A 7 13.77 -71.76 15.84
CA LEU A 7 12.39 -71.43 15.65
C LEU A 7 11.93 -70.22 16.51
N ILE A 8 12.51 -70.09 17.71
CA ILE A 8 12.25 -68.96 18.60
C ILE A 8 12.86 -67.66 18.04
N LEU A 9 14.01 -67.73 17.39
CA LEU A 9 14.65 -66.57 16.78
C LEU A 9 13.90 -66.03 15.57
N ILE A 10 13.19 -66.90 14.82
CA ILE A 10 12.41 -66.48 13.65
C ILE A 10 11.07 -65.81 14.06
N LEU A 11 10.51 -66.17 15.22
CA LEU A 11 9.28 -65.57 15.71
C LEU A 11 9.47 -64.14 16.30
N SER A 12 10.70 -63.75 16.64
CA SER A 12 10.99 -62.42 17.22
C SER A 12 11.19 -61.32 16.19
N ILE A 13 11.20 -61.61 14.89
CA ILE A 13 11.44 -60.61 13.83
C ILE A 13 10.12 -60.14 13.16
N SER A 14 8.98 -60.74 13.47
CA SER A 14 7.67 -60.38 12.88
C SER A 14 6.88 -59.37 13.70
N SER A 15 7.50 -58.74 14.72
CA SER A 15 6.80 -57.82 15.62
C SER A 15 7.06 -56.33 15.35
N CYS A 16 7.53 -55.93 14.19
CA CYS A 16 7.83 -54.53 13.86
C CYS A 16 6.88 -53.88 12.86
N SER A 17 5.66 -54.42 12.64
CA SER A 17 4.71 -53.81 11.72
C SER A 17 3.47 -53.19 12.39
N SER A 18 3.45 -53.02 13.73
CA SER A 18 2.29 -52.52 14.44
C SER A 18 2.48 -51.15 15.12
N ILE A 19 3.54 -50.42 14.78
CA ILE A 19 3.79 -49.05 15.36
C ILE A 19 3.21 -47.94 14.51
N ALA A 20 2.60 -48.26 13.37
CA ALA A 20 1.95 -47.23 12.52
C ALA A 20 0.51 -46.87 12.96
N PHE A 21 0.01 -47.38 14.10
CA PHE A 21 -1.36 -47.09 14.58
C PHE A 21 -1.50 -45.80 15.40
N TRP A 22 -0.38 -45.10 15.69
CA TRP A 22 -0.37 -43.84 16.46
C TRP A 22 0.05 -42.64 15.66
N GLN A 23 0.03 -42.69 14.33
CA GLN A 23 0.01 -41.49 13.53
C GLN A 23 -1.44 -40.96 13.62
N SER A 24 -1.71 -40.18 14.65
CA SER A 24 -2.84 -39.27 14.61
C SER A 24 -2.65 -38.43 13.35
N ASP A 25 -3.68 -38.37 12.52
CA ASP A 25 -3.83 -37.33 11.49
C ASP A 25 -3.99 -35.96 12.19
N GLU A 26 -3.01 -35.57 13.02
CA GLU A 26 -2.86 -34.22 13.47
C GLU A 26 -2.50 -33.41 12.24
N ILE A 27 -3.53 -32.75 11.71
CA ILE A 27 -3.36 -31.75 10.65
C ILE A 27 -2.41 -30.72 11.22
N ASP A 28 -1.18 -30.69 10.70
CA ASP A 28 -0.20 -29.65 11.03
C ASP A 28 -0.87 -28.30 10.67
N PRO A 29 -1.07 -27.41 11.65
CA PRO A 29 -1.71 -26.12 11.37
C PRO A 29 -0.89 -25.26 10.41
N ASP A 30 0.39 -25.54 10.26
CA ASP A 30 1.34 -24.81 9.39
C ASP A 30 1.50 -25.52 8.02
N GLU A 31 0.89 -26.71 7.80
CA GLU A 31 0.94 -27.39 6.52
C GLU A 31 0.03 -26.65 5.50
N PRO A 32 0.57 -26.26 4.33
CA PRO A 32 -0.23 -25.66 3.28
C PRO A 32 -1.38 -26.58 2.87
N ARG A 33 -2.61 -26.14 3.03
CA ARG A 33 -3.78 -26.90 2.58
C ARG A 33 -3.88 -26.88 1.07
N GLU A 34 -4.31 -28.00 0.50
CA GLU A 34 -4.65 -28.02 -0.91
C GLU A 34 -5.79 -27.03 -1.20
N LEU A 35 -5.62 -26.27 -2.28
CA LEU A 35 -6.67 -25.39 -2.75
C LEU A 35 -7.86 -26.22 -3.21
N VAL A 36 -9.03 -25.96 -2.65
CA VAL A 36 -10.27 -26.57 -3.11
C VAL A 36 -10.77 -25.85 -4.34
N ASP A 37 -11.25 -26.59 -5.31
CA ASP A 37 -11.95 -26.01 -6.45
C ASP A 37 -13.19 -25.24 -5.96
N PHE A 38 -13.29 -23.99 -6.36
CA PHE A 38 -14.46 -23.16 -6.09
C PHE A 38 -15.10 -22.71 -7.40
N ASN A 39 -16.42 -22.59 -7.39
CA ASN A 39 -17.11 -21.99 -8.52
C ASN A 39 -16.89 -20.48 -8.49
N GLU A 40 -16.26 -19.95 -9.50
CA GLU A 40 -16.16 -18.51 -9.71
C GLU A 40 -17.56 -17.92 -9.81
N ARG A 41 -17.86 -16.94 -8.95
CA ARG A 41 -19.14 -16.24 -8.92
C ARG A 41 -19.10 -14.89 -9.62
N PHE A 42 -17.88 -14.41 -9.87
CA PHE A 42 -17.64 -13.11 -10.48
C PHE A 42 -16.57 -13.26 -11.54
N GLU A 43 -16.85 -12.72 -12.70
CA GLU A 43 -15.91 -12.57 -13.80
C GLU A 43 -15.52 -11.08 -13.84
N PHE A 44 -14.21 -10.80 -13.76
CA PHE A 44 -13.69 -9.45 -13.91
C PHE A 44 -13.35 -9.23 -15.36
N THR A 45 -13.89 -8.17 -15.94
CA THR A 45 -13.53 -7.73 -17.28
C THR A 45 -12.62 -6.51 -17.15
N GLU A 46 -11.43 -6.59 -17.76
CA GLU A 46 -10.55 -5.43 -17.87
C GLU A 46 -11.11 -4.50 -18.95
N ASN A 47 -11.42 -3.26 -18.57
CA ASN A 47 -11.93 -2.26 -19.50
C ASN A 47 -10.79 -1.54 -20.22
N TRP A 48 -9.72 -1.25 -19.48
CA TRP A 48 -8.53 -0.59 -20.02
C TRP A 48 -7.32 -0.83 -19.12
N GLU A 49 -6.10 -0.67 -19.68
CA GLU A 49 -4.82 -0.73 -18.97
C GLU A 49 -4.01 0.53 -19.31
N LYS A 50 -3.41 1.15 -18.29
CA LYS A 50 -2.46 2.24 -18.46
C LYS A 50 -1.15 1.90 -17.75
N LYS A 51 -0.04 2.02 -18.47
CA LYS A 51 1.31 1.86 -17.92
C LYS A 51 1.91 3.22 -17.62
N PHE A 52 2.32 3.41 -16.38
CA PHE A 52 3.06 4.59 -15.94
C PHE A 52 4.55 4.34 -16.05
N LYS A 53 5.31 5.39 -16.36
CA LYS A 53 6.78 5.33 -16.35
C LYS A 53 7.25 5.46 -14.91
N GLY A 54 8.30 4.76 -14.53
CA GLY A 54 8.90 4.84 -13.20
C GLY A 54 9.50 3.50 -12.79
N GLU A 55 10.56 3.54 -12.00
CA GLU A 55 11.09 2.36 -11.36
C GLU A 55 10.17 1.95 -10.20
N ASN A 56 10.07 0.64 -9.94
CA ASN A 56 9.34 0.10 -8.78
C ASN A 56 10.06 0.52 -7.48
N ASN A 57 9.79 1.73 -7.04
CA ASN A 57 10.30 2.23 -5.79
C ASN A 57 9.37 1.85 -4.63
N LEU A 58 9.89 1.87 -3.43
CA LEU A 58 9.22 1.50 -2.18
C LEU A 58 8.00 2.37 -1.84
N ASN A 59 7.72 3.39 -2.64
CA ASN A 59 6.59 4.28 -2.46
C ASN A 59 5.34 3.69 -3.11
N ASN A 60 4.32 3.49 -2.33
CA ASN A 60 3.03 2.97 -2.81
C ASN A 60 2.16 4.15 -3.25
N PHE A 61 2.25 4.53 -4.53
CA PHE A 61 1.40 5.56 -5.11
C PHE A 61 0.03 4.97 -5.44
N ILE A 62 -0.93 5.27 -4.58
CA ILE A 62 -2.32 4.83 -4.78
C ILE A 62 -3.04 5.93 -5.56
N PRO A 63 -3.71 5.58 -6.68
CA PRO A 63 -4.52 6.56 -7.40
C PRO A 63 -5.67 7.11 -6.55
N ALA A 64 -6.01 8.38 -6.75
CA ALA A 64 -7.17 9.01 -6.14
C ALA A 64 -8.35 9.05 -7.11
N PHE A 65 -9.57 8.94 -6.58
CA PHE A 65 -10.80 8.94 -7.37
C PHE A 65 -11.69 10.10 -6.92
N SER A 66 -12.18 10.88 -7.87
CA SER A 66 -13.15 11.95 -7.59
C SER A 66 -13.93 12.30 -8.84
N GLY A 67 -15.26 12.42 -8.75
CA GLY A 67 -16.11 12.95 -9.82
C GLY A 67 -16.05 12.22 -11.17
N GLY A 68 -15.78 10.90 -11.19
CA GLY A 68 -15.62 10.13 -12.43
C GLY A 68 -14.20 10.20 -13.01
N SER A 69 -13.29 10.87 -12.35
CA SER A 69 -11.87 10.98 -12.71
C SER A 69 -10.99 10.11 -11.83
N LEU A 70 -9.92 9.60 -12.43
CA LEU A 70 -8.81 8.92 -11.79
C LEU A 70 -7.58 9.83 -11.85
N PHE A 71 -7.04 10.17 -10.69
CA PHE A 71 -5.80 10.95 -10.58
C PHE A 71 -4.65 10.05 -10.17
N PHE A 72 -3.55 10.17 -10.87
CA PHE A 72 -2.33 9.43 -10.59
C PHE A 72 -1.12 10.38 -10.61
N VAL A 73 -0.12 10.08 -9.79
CA VAL A 73 1.18 10.75 -9.81
C VAL A 73 2.27 9.69 -9.80
N ASP A 74 3.32 9.89 -10.58
CA ASP A 74 4.53 9.10 -10.48
C ASP A 74 5.58 9.77 -9.59
N GLN A 75 6.68 9.07 -9.33
CA GLN A 75 7.74 9.59 -8.48
C GLN A 75 8.46 10.80 -9.10
N GLU A 76 8.47 10.92 -10.41
CA GLU A 76 9.14 12.02 -11.13
C GLU A 76 8.31 13.31 -11.12
N GLY A 77 7.07 13.25 -10.61
CA GLY A 77 6.18 14.41 -10.50
C GLY A 77 5.23 14.59 -11.66
N ASN A 78 5.08 13.57 -12.53
CA ASN A 78 4.06 13.60 -13.57
C ASN A 78 2.70 13.27 -12.96
N VAL A 79 1.78 14.23 -12.99
CA VAL A 79 0.40 14.10 -12.52
C VAL A 79 -0.51 13.96 -13.72
N SER A 80 -1.40 12.98 -13.68
CA SER A 80 -2.37 12.72 -14.75
C SER A 80 -3.78 12.67 -14.19
N ASN A 81 -4.73 13.25 -14.91
CA ASN A 81 -6.16 13.04 -14.75
C ASN A 81 -6.66 12.19 -15.92
N MET A 82 -7.39 11.14 -15.60
CA MET A 82 -7.96 10.23 -16.60
C MET A 82 -9.44 9.99 -16.33
N ASP A 83 -10.20 9.84 -17.40
CA ASP A 83 -11.57 9.35 -17.29
C ASP A 83 -11.59 7.90 -16.81
N ILE A 84 -12.36 7.61 -15.76
CA ILE A 84 -12.35 6.30 -15.11
C ILE A 84 -12.95 5.18 -15.97
N GLU A 85 -13.85 5.52 -16.88
CA GLU A 85 -14.53 4.52 -17.72
C GLU A 85 -13.70 4.16 -18.97
N SER A 86 -13.12 5.18 -19.61
CA SER A 86 -12.39 5.00 -20.88
C SER A 86 -10.88 4.90 -20.72
N GLY A 87 -10.31 5.38 -19.60
CA GLY A 87 -8.87 5.51 -19.42
C GLY A 87 -8.24 6.63 -20.29
N GLU A 88 -9.07 7.49 -20.90
CA GLU A 88 -8.58 8.64 -21.68
C GLU A 88 -7.96 9.69 -20.75
N VAL A 89 -6.80 10.20 -21.13
CA VAL A 89 -6.13 11.27 -20.41
C VAL A 89 -6.83 12.59 -20.67
N LEU A 90 -7.33 13.22 -19.62
CA LEU A 90 -8.01 14.51 -19.68
C LEU A 90 -7.02 15.68 -19.60
N TRP A 91 -6.03 15.56 -18.69
CA TRP A 91 -4.87 16.47 -18.61
C TRP A 91 -3.68 15.80 -17.94
N GLU A 92 -2.48 16.31 -18.23
CA GLU A 92 -1.21 15.93 -17.60
C GLU A 92 -0.44 17.21 -17.21
N THR A 93 0.23 17.15 -16.06
CA THR A 93 1.08 18.23 -15.53
C THR A 93 2.36 17.65 -14.97
N GLU A 94 3.49 18.31 -15.17
CA GLU A 94 4.81 17.96 -14.62
C GLU A 94 5.19 18.96 -13.52
N LEU A 95 5.48 18.45 -12.32
CA LEU A 95 5.78 19.29 -11.15
C LEU A 95 7.27 19.61 -10.96
N GLU A 96 8.14 19.04 -11.80
CA GLU A 96 9.60 19.20 -11.76
C GLU A 96 10.19 18.92 -10.36
N THR A 97 9.62 17.98 -9.61
CA THR A 97 10.05 17.59 -8.27
C THR A 97 9.82 16.11 -8.03
N THR A 98 10.62 15.50 -7.14
CA THR A 98 10.43 14.09 -6.76
C THR A 98 9.31 13.97 -5.73
N ILE A 99 8.33 13.12 -5.98
CA ILE A 99 7.20 12.91 -5.09
C ILE A 99 7.54 11.86 -4.03
N SER A 100 7.26 12.18 -2.79
CA SER A 100 7.48 11.31 -1.62
C SER A 100 6.21 10.65 -1.12
N ALA A 101 5.05 11.30 -1.26
CA ALA A 101 3.75 10.78 -0.87
C ALA A 101 2.72 11.03 -1.98
N GLY A 102 1.90 10.01 -2.21
CA GLY A 102 0.97 9.95 -3.32
C GLY A 102 -0.17 10.95 -3.24
N ILE A 103 -1.04 10.88 -4.24
CA ILE A 103 -2.08 11.87 -4.48
C ILE A 103 -3.36 11.57 -3.68
N VAL A 104 -3.97 12.61 -3.13
CA VAL A 104 -5.29 12.55 -2.49
C VAL A 104 -6.18 13.61 -3.12
N ALA A 105 -7.42 13.25 -3.45
CA ALA A 105 -8.41 14.15 -4.03
C ALA A 105 -9.47 14.54 -3.00
N GLY A 106 -9.80 15.82 -2.91
CA GLY A 106 -10.86 16.32 -2.04
C GLY A 106 -11.14 17.81 -2.25
N PHE A 107 -12.39 18.20 -2.11
CA PHE A 107 -12.83 19.62 -2.20
C PHE A 107 -12.42 20.32 -3.49
N GLY A 108 -12.43 19.61 -4.63
CA GLY A 108 -12.02 20.15 -5.93
C GLY A 108 -10.51 20.36 -6.08
N LYS A 109 -9.72 19.78 -5.19
CA LYS A 109 -8.25 19.91 -5.17
C LYS A 109 -7.58 18.55 -5.08
N LEU A 110 -6.32 18.52 -5.46
CA LEU A 110 -5.42 17.37 -5.29
C LEU A 110 -4.29 17.76 -4.34
N PHE A 111 -3.87 16.82 -3.51
CA PHE A 111 -2.82 17.03 -2.52
C PHE A 111 -1.76 15.93 -2.65
N LEU A 112 -0.51 16.33 -2.62
CA LEU A 112 0.65 15.44 -2.69
C LEU A 112 1.84 16.08 -2.00
N SER A 113 2.90 15.32 -1.74
CA SER A 113 4.10 15.85 -1.08
C SER A 113 5.36 15.48 -1.83
N ASP A 114 6.33 16.40 -1.83
CA ASP A 114 7.64 16.16 -2.43
C ASP A 114 8.67 15.65 -1.41
N ASP A 115 9.83 15.20 -1.89
CA ASP A 115 10.95 14.71 -1.10
C ASP A 115 11.66 15.80 -0.28
N GLN A 116 11.38 17.07 -0.57
CA GLN A 116 11.87 18.22 0.18
C GLN A 116 10.98 18.57 1.38
N GLY A 117 9.87 17.84 1.55
CA GLY A 117 8.91 18.04 2.63
C GLY A 117 7.90 19.14 2.37
N ASN A 118 7.64 19.47 1.12
CA ASN A 118 6.58 20.38 0.78
C ASN A 118 5.29 19.62 0.50
N LEU A 119 4.20 20.16 1.03
CA LEU A 119 2.83 19.82 0.67
C LEU A 119 2.43 20.71 -0.51
N ILE A 120 1.90 20.10 -1.55
CA ILE A 120 1.51 20.77 -2.81
C ILE A 120 0.02 20.55 -3.02
N SER A 121 -0.71 21.62 -3.30
CA SER A 121 -2.11 21.54 -3.74
C SER A 121 -2.23 21.92 -5.20
N LEU A 122 -2.96 21.11 -5.96
CA LEU A 122 -3.29 21.39 -7.35
C LEU A 122 -4.80 21.57 -7.51
N ASP A 123 -5.18 22.31 -8.53
CA ASP A 123 -6.56 22.35 -9.00
C ASP A 123 -6.91 20.99 -9.64
N GLN A 124 -8.07 20.43 -9.30
CA GLN A 124 -8.52 19.15 -9.82
C GLN A 124 -8.94 19.23 -11.30
N GLU A 125 -9.35 20.42 -11.79
CA GLU A 125 -9.87 20.59 -13.14
C GLU A 125 -8.75 20.66 -14.20
N ASP A 126 -7.63 21.32 -13.87
CA ASP A 126 -6.57 21.59 -14.85
C ASP A 126 -5.16 21.23 -14.40
N GLY A 127 -4.97 20.76 -13.14
CA GLY A 127 -3.68 20.37 -12.60
C GLY A 127 -2.76 21.53 -12.26
N SER A 128 -3.23 22.77 -12.28
CA SER A 128 -2.43 23.95 -11.92
C SER A 128 -2.13 23.98 -10.42
N ILE A 129 -0.92 24.45 -10.04
CA ILE A 129 -0.53 24.58 -8.64
C ILE A 129 -1.30 25.73 -8.00
N LEU A 130 -2.10 25.43 -6.97
CA LEU A 130 -2.82 26.43 -6.18
C LEU A 130 -1.94 27.02 -5.08
N TRP A 131 -1.24 26.16 -4.35
CA TRP A 131 -0.27 26.57 -3.32
C TRP A 131 0.74 25.46 -3.01
N LYS A 132 1.85 25.86 -2.38
CA LYS A 132 2.90 24.98 -1.88
C LYS A 132 3.32 25.46 -0.49
N SER A 133 3.39 24.54 0.48
CA SER A 133 3.71 24.84 1.88
C SER A 133 4.68 23.82 2.46
N PHE A 134 5.63 24.26 3.28
CA PHE A 134 6.57 23.35 3.91
C PHE A 134 5.93 22.66 5.11
N ALA A 135 5.93 21.33 5.11
CA ALA A 135 5.29 20.49 6.14
C ALA A 135 6.15 20.22 7.38
N GLY A 136 7.31 20.86 7.52
CA GLY A 136 8.20 20.66 8.67
C GLY A 136 9.10 19.42 8.59
N GLY A 137 9.13 18.73 7.47
CA GLY A 137 9.95 17.55 7.20
C GLY A 137 9.34 16.65 6.13
N GLU A 138 10.09 15.62 5.74
CA GLU A 138 9.65 14.66 4.71
C GLU A 138 8.33 13.98 5.09
N VAL A 139 7.40 13.91 4.15
CA VAL A 139 6.10 13.27 4.26
C VAL A 139 6.18 11.93 3.56
N LEU A 140 5.96 10.83 4.29
CA LEU A 140 6.12 9.46 3.80
C LEU A 140 4.81 8.70 3.61
N ALA A 141 3.70 9.32 4.00
CA ALA A 141 2.36 8.75 3.90
C ALA A 141 1.41 9.75 3.24
N ASN A 142 0.34 9.25 2.65
CA ASN A 142 -0.70 10.12 2.11
C ASN A 142 -1.22 11.07 3.18
N VAL A 143 -1.56 12.27 2.77
CA VAL A 143 -2.21 13.25 3.62
C VAL A 143 -3.67 12.84 3.88
N ASP A 144 -4.28 13.36 4.93
CA ASP A 144 -5.71 13.24 5.19
C ASP A 144 -6.38 14.60 4.98
N VAL A 145 -7.58 14.60 4.41
CA VAL A 145 -8.28 15.82 3.99
C VAL A 145 -9.71 15.79 4.49
N ASP A 146 -10.02 16.64 5.46
CA ASP A 146 -11.36 16.78 6.02
C ASP A 146 -11.58 18.16 6.65
N ALA A 147 -12.84 18.56 6.77
CA ALA A 147 -13.29 19.76 7.49
C ALA A 147 -12.51 21.05 7.12
N GLY A 148 -12.07 21.19 5.88
CA GLY A 148 -11.34 22.37 5.42
C GLY A 148 -9.86 22.38 5.79
N LEU A 149 -9.33 21.24 6.27
CA LEU A 149 -7.93 21.04 6.65
C LEU A 149 -7.28 19.94 5.81
N VAL A 150 -5.98 20.09 5.60
CA VAL A 150 -5.08 19.03 5.11
C VAL A 150 -4.16 18.65 6.25
N ILE A 151 -4.22 17.39 6.69
CA ILE A 151 -3.46 16.89 7.84
C ILE A 151 -2.28 16.06 7.31
N VAL A 152 -1.09 16.38 7.79
CA VAL A 152 0.16 15.79 7.33
C VAL A 152 0.96 15.28 8.51
N LYS A 153 1.48 14.05 8.38
CA LYS A 153 2.43 13.48 9.33
C LYS A 153 3.83 13.42 8.70
N THR A 154 4.80 14.03 9.35
CA THR A 154 6.19 14.03 8.88
C THR A 154 7.04 12.95 9.52
N ALA A 155 8.12 12.53 8.84
CA ALA A 155 9.12 11.61 9.37
C ALA A 155 9.81 12.13 10.64
N SER A 156 9.88 13.46 10.81
CA SER A 156 10.44 14.13 11.99
C SER A 156 9.51 14.16 13.21
N GLY A 157 8.30 13.55 13.10
CA GLY A 157 7.35 13.41 14.19
C GLY A 157 6.38 14.57 14.37
N PHE A 158 6.26 15.44 13.39
CA PHE A 158 5.23 16.47 13.37
C PHE A 158 3.92 15.92 12.77
N LEU A 159 2.81 16.35 13.35
CA LEU A 159 1.47 16.27 12.81
C LEU A 159 0.99 17.70 12.63
N ASN A 160 0.87 18.14 11.38
CA ASN A 160 0.55 19.51 11.04
C ASN A 160 -0.78 19.55 10.28
N ALA A 161 -1.57 20.59 10.52
CA ALA A 161 -2.76 20.86 9.75
C ALA A 161 -2.61 22.19 8.99
N PHE A 162 -2.99 22.15 7.74
CA PHE A 162 -2.95 23.29 6.82
C PHE A 162 -4.36 23.63 6.36
N ASN A 163 -4.60 24.92 6.20
CA ASN A 163 -5.85 25.39 5.59
C ASN A 163 -5.92 24.92 4.13
N ILE A 164 -7.03 24.30 3.76
CA ILE A 164 -7.21 23.67 2.46
C ILE A 164 -7.16 24.68 1.29
N GLU A 165 -7.59 25.94 1.53
CA GLU A 165 -7.68 26.96 0.50
C GLU A 165 -6.35 27.72 0.32
N THR A 166 -5.64 27.97 1.42
CA THR A 166 -4.49 28.88 1.41
C THR A 166 -3.16 28.19 1.62
N GLY A 167 -3.17 26.93 2.11
CA GLY A 167 -1.95 26.23 2.50
C GLY A 167 -1.28 26.80 3.74
N SER A 168 -1.90 27.74 4.48
CA SER A 168 -1.36 28.25 5.73
C SER A 168 -1.44 27.21 6.84
N GLU A 169 -0.38 27.07 7.65
CA GLU A 169 -0.42 26.22 8.84
C GLU A 169 -1.41 26.77 9.86
N GLU A 170 -2.36 25.96 10.27
CA GLU A 170 -3.37 26.30 11.29
C GLU A 170 -2.92 25.84 12.67
N TRP A 171 -2.33 24.65 12.76
CA TRP A 171 -1.75 24.13 13.99
C TRP A 171 -0.67 23.08 13.70
N SER A 172 0.21 22.91 14.67
CA SER A 172 1.29 21.90 14.65
C SER A 172 1.33 21.18 15.99
N TYR A 173 1.41 19.86 15.94
CA TYR A 173 1.63 19.00 17.11
C TYR A 173 2.90 18.18 16.89
N ARG A 174 3.79 18.16 17.89
CA ARG A 174 4.99 17.35 17.84
C ARG A 174 4.86 16.14 18.75
N SER A 175 4.85 14.95 18.17
CA SER A 175 5.03 13.70 18.89
C SER A 175 6.53 13.44 19.11
N VAL A 176 6.87 12.80 20.24
CA VAL A 176 8.23 12.27 20.41
C VAL A 176 8.37 11.11 19.43
N ALA A 177 9.06 11.33 18.31
CA ALA A 177 9.29 10.29 17.33
C ALA A 177 10.12 9.15 17.97
N PRO A 178 9.77 7.88 17.78
CA PRO A 178 10.62 6.77 18.15
C PRO A 178 11.94 6.83 17.36
N ASN A 179 13.04 6.35 17.96
CA ASN A 179 14.37 6.36 17.36
C ASN A 179 14.48 5.54 16.05
N LEU A 180 13.44 4.80 15.68
CA LEU A 180 13.33 4.01 14.46
C LEU A 180 11.98 4.30 13.81
N THR A 181 12.02 4.91 12.62
CA THR A 181 10.84 5.06 11.78
C THR A 181 10.96 4.07 10.62
N VAL A 182 10.05 3.12 10.54
CA VAL A 182 9.98 2.21 9.40
C VAL A 182 9.09 2.85 8.35
N ARG A 183 9.58 2.97 7.11
CA ARG A 183 8.73 3.33 5.96
C ARG A 183 7.69 2.23 5.79
N GLY A 184 6.44 2.54 5.99
CA GLY A 184 5.35 1.58 5.83
C GLY A 184 4.02 2.22 6.13
N SER A 185 3.02 1.81 5.37
CA SER A 185 1.65 2.25 5.48
C SER A 185 1.19 2.34 6.93
N SER A 186 0.94 3.53 7.42
CA SER A 186 0.05 3.70 8.54
C SER A 186 -1.36 3.78 7.99
N SER A 187 -2.04 2.66 7.98
CA SER A 187 -3.50 2.66 7.94
C SER A 187 -4.05 3.06 9.29
#